data_afa75e4aae159f669c5d1043d8c4abf1
#
_entry.id   afa75e4aae159f669c5d1043d8c4abf1
#
_cell.length_a   1.000
_cell.length_b   1.000
_cell.length_c   1.000
_cell.angle_alpha   90.00
_cell.angle_beta   90.00
_cell.angle_gamma   90.00
#
_symmetry.space_group_name_H-M   'P 1'
#
loop_
_entity.id
_entity.type
_entity.pdbx_description
1 polymer ?
#
loop_
_entity_poly.entity_id
_entity_poly.type
_entity_poly.pdbx_seq_one_letter_code
_entity_poly.pdbx_strand_id
1 'polypeptide(L)'
;MRYATRIACFASTVLALAALTCGGVSPASRSSELIIFHAGSLAVPFRDVSAAFNRKYPDVVVKAEAAGSRDSARKISDLGRPCDVLGSADYEVVAELLMPRYVNFNISFATNELAIAYTDKSRLADRIDSNNWYEVLLRDDVSFGRADPNRDPCGYRTMMAFQLAEKHYKKHGLAKRLSQKGGNKYIRPKETDLLALLESGEIDYLFIYRSVIQQHRLKLLRLPDRINLSSPRYSSFYKQARASVTGTKPGETTELQGAPIVYAVTIPRNPPNRKMAEAWVALLLSPEGRGIMEKNGQKALSPAPADNYDKLPASLKRFCARSRQ
;
A
#
# COMPACT_ATOMS: atom_id res chain seq x y z
N MET A 1 18.86 -97.83 -4.19
CA MET A 1 18.60 -98.60 -2.95
C MET A 1 17.86 -97.70 -1.98
N ARG A 2 16.63 -98.12 -1.61
CA ARG A 2 15.99 -97.96 -0.31
C ARG A 2 15.53 -96.51 0.11
N TYR A 3 14.34 -96.39 0.21
CA TYR A 3 13.07 -96.43 1.05
C TYR A 3 12.70 -94.96 1.45
N ALA A 4 11.64 -94.49 1.03
CA ALA A 4 10.27 -94.44 1.52
C ALA A 4 10.15 -94.05 3.02
N THR A 5 9.43 -93.01 3.31
CA THR A 5 8.29 -93.02 4.21
C THR A 5 7.49 -91.70 4.12
N ARG A 6 6.18 -91.84 3.93
CA ARG A 6 5.11 -90.85 4.02
C ARG A 6 4.82 -90.51 5.46
N ILE A 7 4.61 -89.28 5.81
CA ILE A 7 3.74 -88.85 6.90
C ILE A 7 2.91 -87.70 6.46
N ALA A 8 1.60 -87.86 6.45
CA ALA A 8 0.60 -86.84 6.27
C ALA A 8 0.34 -86.19 7.64
N CYS A 9 0.28 -84.84 7.66
CA CYS A 9 -0.33 -84.17 8.79
C CYS A 9 -1.26 -83.07 8.27
N PHE A 10 -2.50 -83.19 8.70
CA PHE A 10 -3.54 -82.20 8.57
C PHE A 10 -3.13 -80.87 9.26
N ALA A 11 -3.27 -79.78 8.59
CA ALA A 11 -3.25 -78.48 9.26
C ALA A 11 -4.40 -77.65 8.74
N SER A 12 -5.23 -77.29 9.67
CA SER A 12 -6.47 -76.50 9.53
C SER A 12 -6.21 -75.10 9.07
N THR A 13 -6.89 -74.67 8.00
CA THR A 13 -6.90 -73.32 7.47
C THR A 13 -7.75 -72.44 8.40
N VAL A 14 -7.11 -71.57 9.17
CA VAL A 14 -7.78 -70.43 9.85
C VAL A 14 -7.73 -69.24 8.91
N LEU A 15 -8.85 -68.88 8.30
CA LEU A 15 -9.04 -67.70 7.48
C LEU A 15 -9.24 -66.49 8.41
N ALA A 16 -8.16 -65.72 8.66
CA ALA A 16 -8.25 -64.43 9.36
C ALA A 16 -8.68 -63.34 8.37
N LEU A 17 -9.92 -62.89 8.49
CA LEU A 17 -10.48 -61.76 7.76
C LEU A 17 -9.91 -60.47 8.36
N ALA A 18 -8.83 -59.96 7.80
CA ALA A 18 -8.30 -58.62 8.13
C ALA A 18 -9.20 -57.55 7.48
N ALA A 19 -10.10 -56.95 8.26
CA ALA A 19 -10.83 -55.77 7.85
C ALA A 19 -9.84 -54.60 7.72
N LEU A 20 -9.42 -54.27 6.50
CA LEU A 20 -8.73 -52.99 6.20
C LEU A 20 -9.76 -51.86 6.43
N THR A 21 -9.69 -51.23 7.58
CA THR A 21 -10.26 -49.90 7.76
C THR A 21 -9.44 -48.95 6.93
N CYS A 22 -9.87 -48.66 5.71
CA CYS A 22 -9.39 -47.49 4.97
C CYS A 22 -9.80 -46.24 5.77
N GLY A 23 -8.92 -45.80 6.67
CA GLY A 23 -8.96 -44.47 7.23
C GLY A 23 -8.81 -43.50 6.07
N GLY A 24 -9.91 -42.92 5.61
CA GLY A 24 -9.91 -41.87 4.62
C GLY A 24 -9.04 -40.70 5.16
N VAL A 25 -7.82 -40.60 4.68
CA VAL A 25 -7.02 -39.37 4.83
C VAL A 25 -7.79 -38.35 4.02
N SER A 26 -8.60 -37.50 4.71
CA SER A 26 -9.15 -36.30 4.11
C SER A 26 -7.98 -35.55 3.48
N PRO A 27 -8.04 -35.18 2.19
CA PRO A 27 -6.99 -34.35 1.61
C PRO A 27 -6.89 -33.10 2.45
N ALA A 28 -5.71 -32.87 3.03
CA ALA A 28 -5.42 -31.63 3.74
C ALA A 28 -5.91 -30.48 2.84
N SER A 29 -6.89 -29.72 3.30
CA SER A 29 -7.42 -28.56 2.58
C SER A 29 -6.20 -27.70 2.22
N ARG A 30 -5.84 -27.63 0.93
CA ARG A 30 -4.80 -26.72 0.47
C ARG A 30 -5.25 -25.36 0.90
N SER A 31 -4.52 -24.72 1.82
CA SER A 31 -4.79 -23.38 2.26
C SER A 31 -4.86 -22.48 1.01
N SER A 32 -5.98 -21.81 0.84
CA SER A 32 -6.18 -20.89 -0.27
C SER A 32 -5.33 -19.64 -0.01
N GLU A 33 -4.51 -19.21 -0.95
CA GLU A 33 -3.71 -18.00 -0.82
C GLU A 33 -4.44 -16.77 -1.34
N LEU A 34 -4.19 -15.61 -0.72
CA LEU A 34 -4.63 -14.29 -1.17
C LEU A 34 -3.40 -13.38 -1.23
N ILE A 35 -3.01 -12.97 -2.43
CA ILE A 35 -1.80 -12.17 -2.69
C ILE A 35 -2.19 -10.70 -2.80
N ILE A 36 -1.65 -9.87 -1.90
CA ILE A 36 -1.96 -8.44 -1.83
C ILE A 36 -0.68 -7.63 -2.01
N PHE A 37 -0.62 -6.78 -3.05
CA PHE A 37 0.40 -5.75 -3.16
C PHE A 37 -0.15 -4.43 -2.67
N HIS A 38 0.65 -3.66 -1.91
CA HIS A 38 0.16 -2.40 -1.36
C HIS A 38 1.26 -1.36 -1.12
N ALA A 39 0.86 -0.09 -1.03
CA ALA A 39 1.72 1.01 -0.60
C ALA A 39 2.27 0.79 0.81
N GLY A 40 3.44 1.37 1.10
CA GLY A 40 4.05 1.34 2.42
C GLY A 40 3.12 1.81 3.53
N SER A 41 2.44 2.93 3.33
CA SER A 41 1.48 3.54 4.26
C SER A 41 0.20 2.72 4.50
N LEU A 42 -0.02 1.65 3.73
CA LEU A 42 -1.12 0.70 3.93
C LEU A 42 -0.70 -0.55 4.74
N ALA A 43 0.59 -0.68 5.11
CA ALA A 43 1.07 -1.90 5.77
C ALA A 43 0.32 -2.22 7.06
N VAL A 44 0.17 -1.24 7.96
CA VAL A 44 -0.53 -1.43 9.23
C VAL A 44 -2.04 -1.64 9.02
N PRO A 45 -2.78 -0.74 8.33
CA PRO A 45 -4.22 -0.94 8.15
C PRO A 45 -4.57 -2.21 7.36
N PHE A 46 -3.79 -2.59 6.35
CA PHE A 46 -4.06 -3.81 5.58
C PHE A 46 -3.77 -5.08 6.37
N ARG A 47 -2.76 -5.07 7.25
CA ARG A 47 -2.56 -6.14 8.24
C ARG A 47 -3.79 -6.28 9.15
N ASP A 48 -4.32 -5.16 9.65
CA ASP A 48 -5.47 -5.16 10.57
C ASP A 48 -6.76 -5.61 9.85
N VAL A 49 -6.98 -5.18 8.59
CA VAL A 49 -8.08 -5.68 7.73
C VAL A 49 -7.92 -7.18 7.46
N SER A 50 -6.69 -7.64 7.18
CA SER A 50 -6.42 -9.06 6.94
C SER A 50 -6.63 -9.91 8.18
N ALA A 51 -6.31 -9.40 9.37
CA ALA A 51 -6.65 -10.06 10.63
C ALA A 51 -8.17 -10.18 10.83
N ALA A 52 -8.93 -9.15 10.47
CA ALA A 52 -10.40 -9.19 10.48
C ALA A 52 -10.95 -10.17 9.43
N PHE A 53 -10.32 -10.21 8.25
CA PHE A 53 -10.66 -11.14 7.18
C PHE A 53 -10.43 -12.59 7.59
N ASN A 54 -9.30 -12.90 8.22
CA ASN A 54 -8.95 -14.24 8.63
C ASN A 54 -9.86 -14.79 9.73
N ARG A 55 -10.54 -13.93 10.52
CA ARG A 55 -11.59 -14.39 11.46
C ARG A 55 -12.81 -14.99 10.73
N LYS A 56 -13.06 -14.53 9.48
CA LYS A 56 -14.17 -15.02 8.64
C LYS A 56 -13.74 -16.14 7.69
N TYR A 57 -12.47 -16.15 7.33
CA TYR A 57 -11.86 -17.09 6.37
C TYR A 57 -10.55 -17.65 6.94
N PRO A 58 -10.61 -18.51 7.97
CA PRO A 58 -9.42 -18.99 8.70
C PRO A 58 -8.48 -19.84 7.83
N ASP A 59 -9.00 -20.50 6.79
CA ASP A 59 -8.21 -21.35 5.89
C ASP A 59 -7.49 -20.53 4.76
N VAL A 60 -7.66 -19.22 4.73
CA VAL A 60 -7.01 -18.36 3.73
C VAL A 60 -5.73 -17.74 4.28
N VAL A 61 -4.60 -18.01 3.61
CA VAL A 61 -3.32 -17.38 3.94
C VAL A 61 -3.19 -16.08 3.16
N VAL A 62 -3.20 -14.95 3.86
CA VAL A 62 -2.96 -13.63 3.24
C VAL A 62 -1.46 -13.40 3.12
N LYS A 63 -0.97 -13.23 1.87
CA LYS A 63 0.41 -12.86 1.54
C LYS A 63 0.44 -11.40 1.11
N ALA A 64 0.79 -10.51 2.02
CA ALA A 64 0.87 -9.07 1.76
C ALA A 64 2.32 -8.63 1.51
N GLU A 65 2.52 -7.83 0.47
CA GLU A 65 3.84 -7.27 0.11
C GLU A 65 3.75 -5.75 -0.04
N ALA A 66 4.53 -5.03 0.79
CA ALA A 66 4.60 -3.58 0.77
C ALA A 66 5.72 -3.09 -0.17
N ALA A 67 5.41 -2.13 -1.04
CA ALA A 67 6.37 -1.40 -1.84
C ALA A 67 5.85 0.01 -2.13
N GLY A 68 6.61 0.86 -2.82
CA GLY A 68 6.05 2.08 -3.40
C GLY A 68 4.91 1.72 -4.36
N SER A 69 3.88 2.56 -4.46
CA SER A 69 2.69 2.20 -5.27
C SER A 69 3.02 1.99 -6.73
N ARG A 70 3.94 2.79 -7.30
CA ARG A 70 4.38 2.61 -8.70
C ARG A 70 5.15 1.31 -8.88
N ASP A 71 6.02 0.94 -7.93
CA ASP A 71 6.68 -0.36 -7.92
C ASP A 71 5.68 -1.52 -7.81
N SER A 72 4.68 -1.40 -6.93
CA SER A 72 3.62 -2.40 -6.77
C SER A 72 2.80 -2.61 -8.05
N ALA A 73 2.45 -1.50 -8.74
CA ALA A 73 1.78 -1.56 -10.03
C ALA A 73 2.65 -2.23 -11.11
N ARG A 74 3.95 -1.90 -11.16
CA ARG A 74 4.90 -2.48 -12.13
C ARG A 74 5.20 -3.95 -11.91
N LYS A 75 5.08 -4.46 -10.69
CA LYS A 75 5.11 -5.91 -10.45
C LYS A 75 4.03 -6.63 -11.26
N ILE A 76 2.88 -5.98 -11.46
CA ILE A 76 1.77 -6.53 -12.25
C ILE A 76 2.00 -6.27 -13.75
N SER A 77 2.28 -5.02 -14.15
CA SER A 77 2.38 -4.63 -15.56
C SER A 77 3.64 -5.12 -16.25
N ASP A 78 4.80 -4.96 -15.60
CA ASP A 78 6.10 -5.19 -16.23
C ASP A 78 6.65 -6.59 -15.92
N LEU A 79 6.40 -7.10 -14.69
CA LEU A 79 6.93 -8.38 -14.25
C LEU A 79 5.91 -9.53 -14.32
N GLY A 80 4.63 -9.25 -14.63
CA GLY A 80 3.59 -10.27 -14.73
C GLY A 80 3.35 -11.06 -13.43
N ARG A 81 3.70 -10.48 -12.27
CA ARG A 81 3.54 -11.19 -11.00
C ARG A 81 2.08 -11.38 -10.65
N PRO A 82 1.69 -12.57 -10.16
CA PRO A 82 0.33 -12.81 -9.69
C PRO A 82 -0.02 -11.88 -8.53
N CYS A 83 -1.22 -11.32 -8.57
CA CYS A 83 -1.75 -10.42 -7.55
C CYS A 83 -3.28 -10.54 -7.51
N ASP A 84 -3.84 -10.62 -6.32
CA ASP A 84 -5.28 -10.67 -6.10
C ASP A 84 -5.86 -9.29 -5.82
N VAL A 85 -5.15 -8.48 -5.04
CA VAL A 85 -5.57 -7.12 -4.67
C VAL A 85 -4.38 -6.18 -4.73
N LEU A 86 -4.55 -5.03 -5.36
CA LEU A 86 -3.59 -3.93 -5.30
C LEU A 86 -4.19 -2.76 -4.51
N GLY A 87 -3.50 -2.33 -3.44
CA GLY A 87 -3.76 -1.09 -2.71
C GLY A 87 -2.70 -0.03 -3.02
N SER A 88 -3.12 1.10 -3.57
CA SER A 88 -2.26 2.22 -3.95
C SER A 88 -2.48 3.44 -3.06
N ALA A 89 -1.41 4.17 -2.74
CA ALA A 89 -1.50 5.47 -2.08
C ALA A 89 -1.90 6.60 -3.05
N ASP A 90 -2.07 6.29 -4.33
CA ASP A 90 -2.57 7.21 -5.33
C ASP A 90 -3.43 6.49 -6.37
N TYR A 91 -4.63 7.02 -6.63
CA TYR A 91 -5.55 6.47 -7.64
C TYR A 91 -5.01 6.65 -9.07
N GLU A 92 -4.24 7.70 -9.33
CA GLU A 92 -3.60 7.97 -10.63
C GLU A 92 -2.63 6.86 -11.03
N VAL A 93 -1.92 6.25 -10.08
CA VAL A 93 -1.01 5.13 -10.35
C VAL A 93 -1.76 3.95 -10.96
N VAL A 94 -2.96 3.64 -10.47
CA VAL A 94 -3.80 2.56 -11.02
C VAL A 94 -4.31 2.95 -12.41
N ALA A 95 -4.75 4.20 -12.57
CA ALA A 95 -5.26 4.70 -13.85
C ALA A 95 -4.17 4.69 -14.94
N GLU A 96 -2.98 5.23 -14.62
CA GLU A 96 -1.87 5.38 -15.57
C GLU A 96 -1.20 4.05 -15.94
N LEU A 97 -0.87 3.21 -14.93
CA LEU A 97 0.00 2.05 -15.15
C LEU A 97 -0.77 0.75 -15.41
N LEU A 98 -2.04 0.67 -15.00
CA LEU A 98 -2.78 -0.60 -15.05
C LEU A 98 -4.06 -0.55 -15.88
N MET A 99 -4.75 0.60 -15.99
CA MET A 99 -5.98 0.68 -16.79
C MET A 99 -5.69 0.97 -18.24
N PRO A 100 -6.49 0.43 -19.14
CA PRO A 100 -7.50 -0.62 -18.97
C PRO A 100 -6.94 -2.04 -19.10
N ARG A 101 -5.62 -2.18 -19.32
CA ARG A 101 -5.00 -3.45 -19.74
C ARG A 101 -5.00 -4.51 -18.65
N TYR A 102 -4.65 -4.14 -17.42
CA TYR A 102 -4.44 -5.07 -16.31
C TYR A 102 -5.59 -5.06 -15.31
N VAL A 103 -6.34 -3.96 -15.21
CA VAL A 103 -7.49 -3.83 -14.32
C VAL A 103 -8.68 -3.22 -15.06
N ASN A 104 -9.91 -3.50 -14.59
CA ASN A 104 -11.14 -3.00 -15.19
C ASN A 104 -11.74 -1.80 -14.47
N PHE A 105 -11.40 -1.61 -13.21
CA PHE A 105 -11.97 -0.58 -12.34
C PHE A 105 -10.92 -0.11 -11.32
N ASN A 106 -11.19 1.05 -10.73
CA ASN A 106 -10.37 1.65 -9.68
C ASN A 106 -11.29 2.25 -8.62
N ILE A 107 -11.14 1.88 -7.36
CA ILE A 107 -12.00 2.33 -6.26
C ILE A 107 -11.20 3.23 -5.33
N SER A 108 -11.59 4.50 -5.24
CA SER A 108 -11.05 5.47 -4.29
C SER A 108 -11.65 5.23 -2.91
N PHE A 109 -10.86 4.76 -1.93
CA PHE A 109 -11.41 4.27 -0.66
C PHE A 109 -11.04 5.08 0.58
N ALA A 110 -9.96 5.86 0.53
CA ALA A 110 -9.51 6.67 1.67
C ALA A 110 -8.73 7.91 1.22
N THR A 111 -8.57 8.88 2.14
CA THR A 111 -7.74 10.07 1.96
C THR A 111 -6.65 10.15 3.02
N ASN A 112 -5.64 10.99 2.76
CA ASN A 112 -4.54 11.25 3.69
C ASN A 112 -4.03 12.68 3.55
N GLU A 113 -2.99 13.05 4.30
CA GLU A 113 -2.24 14.29 4.13
C GLU A 113 -0.73 14.04 4.22
N LEU A 114 0.04 14.82 3.49
CA LEU A 114 1.49 14.85 3.62
C LEU A 114 1.87 15.65 4.87
N ALA A 115 2.83 15.15 5.63
CA ALA A 115 3.32 15.79 6.84
C ALA A 115 4.81 15.54 7.00
N ILE A 116 5.40 16.12 8.05
CA ILE A 116 6.78 15.86 8.44
C ILE A 116 6.78 15.14 9.79
N ALA A 117 7.39 13.94 9.81
CA ALA A 117 7.68 13.21 11.03
C ALA A 117 9.01 13.65 11.64
N TYR A 118 9.09 13.65 12.96
CA TYR A 118 10.32 13.89 13.70
C TYR A 118 10.26 13.22 15.07
N THR A 119 11.36 13.27 15.84
CA THR A 119 11.47 12.70 17.18
C THR A 119 11.98 13.77 18.16
N ASP A 120 12.04 13.45 19.45
CA ASP A 120 12.66 14.32 20.45
C ASP A 120 14.17 14.52 20.22
N LYS A 121 14.80 13.59 19.47
CA LYS A 121 16.23 13.65 19.13
C LYS A 121 16.51 14.51 17.91
N SER A 122 15.48 14.90 17.13
CA SER A 122 15.65 15.71 15.94
C SER A 122 16.17 17.10 16.27
N ARG A 123 17.12 17.58 15.51
CA ARG A 123 17.69 18.93 15.70
C ARG A 123 16.61 19.98 15.55
N LEU A 124 16.54 20.90 16.50
CA LEU A 124 15.55 21.99 16.58
C LEU A 124 14.10 21.47 16.70
N ALA A 125 13.89 20.28 17.29
CA ALA A 125 12.57 19.69 17.52
C ALA A 125 11.64 20.59 18.37
N ASP A 126 12.21 21.47 19.19
CA ASP A 126 11.53 22.45 20.04
C ASP A 126 11.22 23.77 19.33
N ARG A 127 11.76 24.00 18.13
CA ARG A 127 11.68 25.28 17.41
C ARG A 127 11.01 25.17 16.05
N ILE A 128 10.86 23.96 15.50
CA ILE A 128 10.24 23.75 14.19
C ILE A 128 8.73 23.88 14.26
N ASP A 129 8.15 24.67 13.35
CA ASP A 129 6.70 24.82 13.22
C ASP A 129 6.26 24.93 11.75
N SER A 130 4.96 25.11 11.54
CA SER A 130 4.36 25.21 10.19
C SER A 130 4.79 26.43 9.39
N ASN A 131 5.45 27.42 10.00
CA ASN A 131 5.86 28.67 9.34
C ASN A 131 7.36 28.70 9.02
N ASN A 132 8.17 27.89 9.73
CA ASN A 132 9.62 27.93 9.63
C ASN A 132 10.27 26.60 9.19
N TRP A 133 9.51 25.51 9.03
CA TRP A 133 10.05 24.18 8.74
C TRP A 133 11.04 24.18 7.57
N TYR A 134 10.79 24.95 6.53
CA TYR A 134 11.66 25.01 5.35
C TYR A 134 13.01 25.69 5.65
N GLU A 135 13.05 26.63 6.59
CA GLU A 135 14.29 27.26 7.04
C GLU A 135 15.10 26.29 7.91
N VAL A 136 14.42 25.56 8.81
CA VAL A 136 15.05 24.51 9.63
C VAL A 136 15.63 23.40 8.76
N LEU A 137 14.87 22.87 7.80
CA LEU A 137 15.34 21.78 6.93
C LEU A 137 16.50 22.20 6.00
N LEU A 138 16.64 23.48 5.69
CA LEU A 138 17.73 23.99 4.84
C LEU A 138 19.03 24.26 5.60
N ARG A 139 19.07 24.12 6.92
CA ARG A 139 20.31 24.27 7.70
C ARG A 139 21.29 23.15 7.36
N ASP A 140 22.58 23.45 7.38
CA ASP A 140 23.63 22.48 7.01
C ASP A 140 23.74 21.31 8.00
N ASP A 141 23.45 21.57 9.27
CA ASP A 141 23.47 20.59 10.36
C ASP A 141 22.19 19.74 10.45
N VAL A 142 21.15 20.02 9.66
CA VAL A 142 19.87 19.29 9.67
C VAL A 142 19.78 18.36 8.44
N SER A 143 19.32 17.13 8.67
CA SER A 143 19.09 16.13 7.63
C SER A 143 17.62 15.73 7.55
N PHE A 144 17.13 15.46 6.34
CA PHE A 144 15.79 14.91 6.16
C PHE A 144 15.74 13.88 5.04
N GLY A 145 14.76 12.97 5.17
CA GLY A 145 14.50 11.90 4.22
C GLY A 145 13.19 12.08 3.44
N ARG A 146 13.12 11.46 2.28
CA ARG A 146 11.91 11.37 1.45
C ARG A 146 11.92 10.11 0.58
N ALA A 147 10.77 9.71 0.09
CA ALA A 147 10.67 8.64 -0.88
C ALA A 147 11.16 9.06 -2.28
N ASP A 148 11.50 8.06 -3.11
CA ASP A 148 11.82 8.26 -4.52
C ASP A 148 10.55 8.57 -5.32
N PRO A 149 10.48 9.72 -6.02
CA PRO A 149 9.30 10.11 -6.78
C PRO A 149 8.95 9.15 -7.94
N ASN A 150 9.92 8.41 -8.47
CA ASN A 150 9.67 7.44 -9.53
C ASN A 150 9.04 6.13 -9.06
N ARG A 151 9.11 5.85 -7.76
CA ARG A 151 8.71 4.58 -7.16
C ARG A 151 7.51 4.71 -6.23
N ASP A 152 7.37 5.85 -5.57
CA ASP A 152 6.42 6.07 -4.48
C ASP A 152 5.69 7.41 -4.61
N PRO A 153 4.34 7.43 -4.49
CA PRO A 153 3.55 8.66 -4.48
C PRO A 153 3.96 9.67 -3.40
N CYS A 154 4.40 9.23 -2.22
CA CYS A 154 4.92 10.12 -1.19
C CYS A 154 6.11 10.95 -1.69
N GLY A 155 6.96 10.34 -2.53
CA GLY A 155 8.12 11.01 -3.12
C GLY A 155 7.73 12.16 -4.04
N TYR A 156 6.91 11.93 -5.07
CA TYR A 156 6.53 13.02 -5.99
C TYR A 156 5.61 14.04 -5.32
N ARG A 157 4.79 13.65 -4.34
CA ARG A 157 4.01 14.58 -3.53
C ARG A 157 4.87 15.45 -2.65
N THR A 158 6.00 14.96 -2.16
CA THR A 158 7.01 15.77 -1.46
C THR A 158 7.60 16.82 -2.39
N MET A 159 7.93 16.45 -3.64
CA MET A 159 8.42 17.42 -4.64
C MET A 159 7.37 18.48 -4.97
N MET A 160 6.10 18.08 -5.10
CA MET A 160 4.97 19.01 -5.28
C MET A 160 4.79 19.94 -4.06
N ALA A 161 4.90 19.40 -2.84
CA ALA A 161 4.81 20.18 -1.61
C ALA A 161 5.90 21.25 -1.51
N PHE A 162 7.12 20.98 -1.99
CA PHE A 162 8.18 22.00 -2.08
C PHE A 162 7.79 23.16 -3.00
N GLN A 163 7.19 22.86 -4.17
CA GLN A 163 6.72 23.88 -5.10
C GLN A 163 5.53 24.68 -4.53
N LEU A 164 4.61 24.00 -3.85
CA LEU A 164 3.48 24.66 -3.19
C LEU A 164 3.95 25.53 -2.02
N ALA A 165 4.97 25.11 -1.28
CA ALA A 165 5.60 25.90 -0.21
C ALA A 165 6.26 27.17 -0.76
N GLU A 166 7.02 27.07 -1.85
CA GLU A 166 7.60 28.23 -2.53
C GLU A 166 6.55 29.29 -2.85
N LYS A 167 5.41 28.86 -3.41
CA LYS A 167 4.28 29.74 -3.75
C LYS A 167 3.57 30.28 -2.49
N HIS A 168 3.33 29.43 -1.51
CA HIS A 168 2.62 29.79 -0.28
C HIS A 168 3.38 30.82 0.56
N TYR A 169 4.67 30.57 0.78
CA TYR A 169 5.52 31.46 1.56
C TYR A 169 6.15 32.59 0.75
N LYS A 170 5.93 32.61 -0.57
CA LYS A 170 6.52 33.59 -1.49
C LYS A 170 8.06 33.64 -1.40
N LYS A 171 8.71 32.48 -1.28
CA LYS A 171 10.16 32.31 -1.14
C LYS A 171 10.75 31.75 -2.43
N HIS A 172 11.13 32.60 -3.35
CA HIS A 172 11.68 32.22 -4.66
C HIS A 172 12.88 31.27 -4.54
N GLY A 173 12.89 30.20 -5.34
CA GLY A 173 13.96 29.20 -5.37
C GLY A 173 13.90 28.18 -4.21
N LEU A 174 12.90 28.26 -3.32
CA LEU A 174 12.76 27.37 -2.18
C LEU A 174 12.62 25.90 -2.60
N ALA A 175 11.79 25.63 -3.59
CA ALA A 175 11.57 24.27 -4.09
C ALA A 175 12.87 23.62 -4.59
N LYS A 176 13.66 24.37 -5.35
CA LYS A 176 14.97 23.91 -5.85
C LYS A 176 15.93 23.62 -4.69
N ARG A 177 16.04 24.52 -3.74
CA ARG A 177 16.92 24.35 -2.56
C ARG A 177 16.54 23.10 -1.75
N LEU A 178 15.25 22.92 -1.44
CA LEU A 178 14.76 21.74 -0.71
C LEU A 178 14.97 20.45 -1.49
N SER A 179 14.73 20.46 -2.80
CA SER A 179 14.91 19.26 -3.65
C SER A 179 16.36 18.80 -3.76
N GLN A 180 17.31 19.75 -3.71
CA GLN A 180 18.75 19.49 -3.82
C GLN A 180 19.43 19.21 -2.48
N LYS A 181 18.79 19.53 -1.36
CA LYS A 181 19.35 19.35 0.00
C LYS A 181 19.65 17.87 0.27
N GLY A 182 20.88 17.58 0.65
CA GLY A 182 21.34 16.24 0.99
C GLY A 182 21.52 15.27 -0.20
N GLY A 183 21.32 15.74 -1.45
CA GLY A 183 21.43 14.91 -2.65
C GLY A 183 20.51 13.68 -2.57
N ASN A 184 21.06 12.49 -2.89
CA ASN A 184 20.30 11.23 -2.88
C ASN A 184 20.53 10.39 -1.60
N LYS A 185 21.31 10.87 -0.63
CA LYS A 185 21.72 10.09 0.55
C LYS A 185 20.53 9.51 1.31
N TYR A 186 19.47 10.30 1.48
CA TYR A 186 18.28 9.93 2.26
C TYR A 186 17.02 9.82 1.39
N ILE A 187 17.18 9.29 0.18
CA ILE A 187 16.08 8.89 -0.69
C ILE A 187 15.96 7.37 -0.65
N ARG A 188 14.74 6.85 -0.43
CA ARG A 188 14.44 5.41 -0.41
C ARG A 188 13.30 5.08 -1.35
N PRO A 189 13.25 3.83 -1.86
CA PRO A 189 12.18 3.37 -2.75
C PRO A 189 10.77 3.55 -2.19
N LYS A 190 10.63 3.50 -0.86
CA LYS A 190 9.35 3.56 -0.14
C LYS A 190 9.53 4.45 1.10
N GLU A 191 8.52 5.24 1.43
CA GLU A 191 8.56 6.20 2.54
C GLU A 191 8.81 5.51 3.89
N THR A 192 8.25 4.34 4.10
CA THR A 192 8.41 3.59 5.36
C THR A 192 9.80 2.99 5.56
N ASP A 193 10.63 2.90 4.51
CA ASP A 193 12.03 2.45 4.63
C ASP A 193 12.93 3.47 5.37
N LEU A 194 12.43 4.70 5.54
CA LEU A 194 13.13 5.78 6.23
C LEU A 194 12.83 5.87 7.73
N LEU A 195 11.82 5.13 8.22
CA LEU A 195 11.41 5.17 9.63
C LEU A 195 12.55 4.79 10.58
N ALA A 196 13.27 3.72 10.26
CA ALA A 196 14.42 3.29 11.07
C ALA A 196 15.55 4.35 11.11
N LEU A 197 15.77 5.09 10.01
CA LEU A 197 16.76 6.18 9.97
C LEU A 197 16.32 7.37 10.84
N LEU A 198 15.02 7.65 10.90
CA LEU A 198 14.48 8.69 11.77
C LEU A 198 14.55 8.28 13.23
N GLU A 199 14.16 7.05 13.57
CA GLU A 199 14.16 6.52 14.94
C GLU A 199 15.58 6.41 15.52
N SER A 200 16.56 6.06 14.68
CA SER A 200 17.98 6.02 15.07
C SER A 200 18.63 7.41 15.20
N GLY A 201 18.01 8.45 14.63
CA GLY A 201 18.57 9.81 14.56
C GLY A 201 19.57 10.02 13.43
N GLU A 202 19.67 9.12 12.45
CA GLU A 202 20.46 9.32 11.23
C GLU A 202 19.90 10.44 10.37
N ILE A 203 18.57 10.61 10.37
CA ILE A 203 17.88 11.77 9.85
C ILE A 203 17.07 12.45 10.94
N ASP A 204 16.94 13.77 10.83
CA ASP A 204 16.19 14.59 11.80
C ASP A 204 14.69 14.62 11.45
N TYR A 205 14.36 14.65 10.15
CA TYR A 205 13.01 14.85 9.66
C TYR A 205 12.70 13.92 8.49
N LEU A 206 11.42 13.56 8.34
CA LEU A 206 10.97 12.66 7.28
C LEU A 206 9.66 13.17 6.68
N PHE A 207 9.64 13.40 5.37
CA PHE A 207 8.38 13.61 4.65
C PHE A 207 7.65 12.28 4.49
N ILE A 208 6.46 12.20 5.09
CA ILE A 208 5.67 10.98 5.14
C ILE A 208 4.19 11.32 5.32
N TYR A 209 3.29 10.36 5.14
CA TYR A 209 1.88 10.57 5.39
C TYR A 209 1.56 10.63 6.90
N ARG A 210 0.64 11.52 7.26
CA ARG A 210 0.18 11.69 8.65
C ARG A 210 -0.25 10.37 9.29
N SER A 211 -0.96 9.50 8.54
CA SER A 211 -1.38 8.21 9.06
C SER A 211 -0.23 7.34 9.55
N VAL A 212 0.90 7.33 8.83
CA VAL A 212 2.10 6.58 9.25
C VAL A 212 2.72 7.17 10.51
N ILE A 213 2.76 8.51 10.61
CA ILE A 213 3.24 9.19 11.83
C ILE A 213 2.41 8.75 13.04
N GLN A 214 1.08 8.71 12.91
CA GLN A 214 0.17 8.25 13.96
C GLN A 214 0.40 6.76 14.30
N GLN A 215 0.54 5.89 13.30
CA GLN A 215 0.77 4.45 13.47
C GLN A 215 2.07 4.14 14.23
N HIS A 216 3.11 4.93 13.99
CA HIS A 216 4.44 4.79 14.63
C HIS A 216 4.63 5.67 15.86
N ARG A 217 3.60 6.43 16.27
CA ARG A 217 3.63 7.32 17.45
C ARG A 217 4.78 8.34 17.41
N LEU A 218 5.12 8.79 16.20
CA LEU A 218 6.14 9.82 15.99
C LEU A 218 5.55 11.22 16.25
N LYS A 219 6.43 12.21 16.44
CA LYS A 219 6.01 13.60 16.47
C LYS A 219 5.59 14.06 15.07
N LEU A 220 4.50 14.82 15.03
CA LEU A 220 3.86 15.31 13.82
C LEU A 220 4.08 16.82 13.68
N LEU A 221 4.69 17.23 12.58
CA LEU A 221 4.58 18.59 12.08
C LEU A 221 3.58 18.61 10.92
N ARG A 222 2.42 19.18 11.16
CA ARG A 222 1.38 19.35 10.14
C ARG A 222 1.72 20.53 9.24
N LEU A 223 1.80 20.29 7.93
CA LEU A 223 1.97 21.35 6.93
C LEU A 223 0.64 22.09 6.71
N PRO A 224 0.68 23.38 6.33
CA PRO A 224 -0.54 24.12 5.95
C PRO A 224 -1.37 23.39 4.88
N ASP A 225 -2.70 23.49 4.95
CA ASP A 225 -3.62 22.82 4.02
C ASP A 225 -3.35 23.15 2.54
N ARG A 226 -2.78 24.31 2.24
CA ARG A 226 -2.36 24.67 0.88
C ARG A 226 -1.13 23.92 0.38
N ILE A 227 -0.44 23.18 1.26
CA ILE A 227 0.82 22.47 0.95
C ILE A 227 0.65 20.97 1.10
N ASN A 228 -0.11 20.51 2.10
CA ASN A 228 -0.17 19.10 2.54
C ASN A 228 -0.99 18.17 1.63
N LEU A 229 -1.59 18.68 0.56
CA LEU A 229 -2.38 17.92 -0.42
C LEU A 229 -3.57 17.14 0.19
N SER A 230 -4.17 17.64 1.29
CA SER A 230 -5.27 16.94 1.96
C SER A 230 -6.65 17.35 1.48
N SER A 231 -6.81 18.60 1.05
CA SER A 231 -8.11 19.24 0.95
C SER A 231 -8.57 19.48 -0.50
N PRO A 232 -9.74 18.96 -0.92
CA PRO A 232 -10.33 19.28 -2.22
C PRO A 232 -10.55 20.78 -2.44
N ARG A 233 -10.72 21.56 -1.36
CA ARG A 233 -10.87 23.03 -1.42
C ARG A 233 -9.68 23.71 -2.13
N TYR A 234 -8.49 23.15 -2.03
CA TYR A 234 -7.27 23.69 -2.61
C TYR A 234 -6.84 23.01 -3.91
N SER A 235 -7.72 22.21 -4.55
CA SER A 235 -7.38 21.48 -5.77
C SER A 235 -6.79 22.38 -6.86
N SER A 236 -7.38 23.58 -7.10
CA SER A 236 -6.85 24.54 -8.08
C SER A 236 -5.47 25.07 -7.72
N PHE A 237 -5.15 25.21 -6.42
CA PHE A 237 -3.82 25.59 -5.98
C PHE A 237 -2.84 24.43 -6.13
N TYR A 238 -3.24 23.21 -5.79
CA TYR A 238 -2.40 22.01 -5.95
C TYR A 238 -2.00 21.78 -7.40
N LYS A 239 -2.91 22.00 -8.35
CA LYS A 239 -2.66 21.89 -9.80
C LYS A 239 -1.50 22.76 -10.32
N GLN A 240 -1.03 23.73 -9.54
CA GLN A 240 0.13 24.57 -9.88
C GLN A 240 1.47 23.87 -9.61
N ALA A 241 1.48 22.73 -8.93
CA ALA A 241 2.65 21.90 -8.71
C ALA A 241 2.63 20.70 -9.65
N ARG A 242 3.80 20.28 -10.12
CA ARG A 242 3.98 19.19 -11.07
C ARG A 242 5.18 18.34 -10.69
N ALA A 243 5.13 17.07 -11.05
CA ALA A 243 6.27 16.17 -10.90
C ALA A 243 6.43 15.32 -12.16
N SER A 244 7.62 15.29 -12.71
CA SER A 244 7.98 14.35 -13.78
C SER A 244 8.43 13.04 -13.16
N VAL A 245 7.83 11.95 -13.59
CA VAL A 245 8.12 10.58 -13.14
C VAL A 245 8.33 9.66 -14.34
N THR A 246 8.94 8.51 -14.13
CA THR A 246 9.10 7.51 -15.21
C THR A 246 7.75 7.09 -15.76
N GLY A 247 7.57 7.14 -17.08
CA GLY A 247 6.35 6.76 -17.79
C GLY A 247 6.12 5.25 -17.85
N THR A 248 5.23 4.83 -18.75
CA THR A 248 4.86 3.41 -18.92
C THR A 248 5.91 2.60 -19.67
N LYS A 249 6.73 3.24 -20.49
CA LYS A 249 7.81 2.57 -21.23
C LYS A 249 9.19 3.04 -20.78
N PRO A 250 10.23 2.23 -20.95
CA PRO A 250 11.60 2.64 -20.67
C PRO A 250 11.98 3.95 -21.39
N GLY A 251 12.56 4.90 -20.67
CA GLY A 251 12.97 6.21 -21.21
C GLY A 251 11.86 7.25 -21.34
N GLU A 252 10.59 6.86 -21.16
CA GLU A 252 9.48 7.84 -21.13
C GLU A 252 9.35 8.48 -19.75
N THR A 253 8.83 9.69 -19.74
CA THR A 253 8.40 10.40 -18.53
C THR A 253 6.93 10.82 -18.66
N THR A 254 6.24 10.79 -17.52
CA THR A 254 4.88 11.30 -17.37
C THR A 254 4.90 12.47 -16.41
N GLU A 255 4.20 13.54 -16.73
CA GLU A 255 4.01 14.67 -15.84
C GLU A 255 2.74 14.48 -15.01
N LEU A 256 2.90 14.38 -13.70
CA LEU A 256 1.79 14.32 -12.74
C LEU A 256 1.50 15.72 -12.22
N GLN A 257 0.21 16.03 -12.08
CA GLN A 257 -0.27 17.29 -11.54
C GLN A 257 -0.70 17.14 -10.08
N GLY A 258 -0.44 18.15 -9.26
CA GLY A 258 -0.82 18.15 -7.85
C GLY A 258 -2.33 18.03 -7.65
N ALA A 259 -2.74 17.12 -6.79
CA ALA A 259 -4.12 16.83 -6.46
C ALA A 259 -4.24 16.40 -4.99
N PRO A 260 -5.46 16.39 -4.42
CA PRO A 260 -5.68 15.79 -3.10
C PRO A 260 -5.23 14.33 -3.04
N ILE A 261 -4.70 13.93 -1.88
CA ILE A 261 -4.24 12.56 -1.65
C ILE A 261 -5.44 11.62 -1.51
N VAL A 262 -5.60 10.72 -2.46
CA VAL A 262 -6.65 9.71 -2.48
C VAL A 262 -6.05 8.34 -2.74
N TYR A 263 -6.33 7.41 -1.85
CA TYR A 263 -5.92 6.01 -1.94
C TYR A 263 -6.90 5.22 -2.79
N ALA A 264 -6.38 4.27 -3.54
CA ALA A 264 -7.18 3.41 -4.39
C ALA A 264 -6.94 1.93 -4.13
N VAL A 265 -7.95 1.12 -4.42
CA VAL A 265 -7.90 -0.35 -4.42
C VAL A 265 -8.49 -0.89 -5.71
N THR A 266 -7.87 -1.94 -6.25
CA THR A 266 -8.37 -2.65 -7.43
C THR A 266 -8.08 -4.14 -7.34
N ILE A 267 -8.76 -4.91 -8.18
CA ILE A 267 -8.54 -6.35 -8.40
C ILE A 267 -8.05 -6.51 -9.83
N PRO A 268 -6.89 -7.10 -10.08
CA PRO A 268 -6.43 -7.41 -11.43
C PRO A 268 -7.44 -8.25 -12.23
N ARG A 269 -7.34 -8.22 -13.56
CA ARG A 269 -8.27 -8.96 -14.42
C ARG A 269 -8.22 -10.47 -14.21
N ASN A 270 -7.04 -11.00 -13.92
CA ASN A 270 -6.78 -12.43 -13.74
C ASN A 270 -6.15 -12.69 -12.38
N PRO A 271 -6.88 -12.43 -11.28
CA PRO A 271 -6.37 -12.69 -9.93
C PRO A 271 -6.36 -14.20 -9.68
N PRO A 272 -5.34 -14.74 -9.00
CA PRO A 272 -5.30 -16.16 -8.61
C PRO A 272 -6.54 -16.60 -7.84
N ASN A 273 -7.07 -15.74 -6.96
CA ASN A 273 -8.19 -16.05 -6.08
C ASN A 273 -9.25 -14.94 -6.08
N ARG A 274 -9.98 -14.81 -7.21
CA ARG A 274 -11.00 -13.77 -7.39
C ARG A 274 -12.02 -13.70 -6.25
N LYS A 275 -12.53 -14.85 -5.81
CA LYS A 275 -13.56 -14.90 -4.77
C LYS A 275 -13.07 -14.29 -3.45
N MET A 276 -11.86 -14.62 -3.04
CA MET A 276 -11.28 -14.09 -1.81
C MET A 276 -10.81 -12.64 -1.99
N ALA A 277 -10.34 -12.25 -3.18
CA ALA A 277 -10.04 -10.85 -3.50
C ALA A 277 -11.28 -9.96 -3.35
N GLU A 278 -12.41 -10.36 -3.93
CA GLU A 278 -13.67 -9.63 -3.80
C GLU A 278 -14.17 -9.58 -2.35
N ALA A 279 -14.07 -10.68 -1.61
CA ALA A 279 -14.47 -10.73 -0.21
C ALA A 279 -13.59 -9.82 0.66
N TRP A 280 -12.27 -9.79 0.41
CA TRP A 280 -11.34 -8.93 1.14
C TRP A 280 -11.59 -7.44 0.85
N VAL A 281 -11.76 -7.07 -0.43
CA VAL A 281 -12.09 -5.68 -0.82
C VAL A 281 -13.46 -5.27 -0.27
N ALA A 282 -14.46 -6.18 -0.29
CA ALA A 282 -15.75 -5.92 0.32
C ALA A 282 -15.65 -5.64 1.83
N LEU A 283 -14.78 -6.38 2.54
CA LEU A 283 -14.50 -6.11 3.96
C LEU A 283 -13.82 -4.75 4.15
N LEU A 284 -12.80 -4.42 3.34
CA LEU A 284 -12.12 -3.12 3.40
C LEU A 284 -13.12 -1.95 3.27
N LEU A 285 -14.08 -2.06 2.35
CA LEU A 285 -15.07 -1.02 2.06
C LEU A 285 -16.28 -1.04 3.02
N SER A 286 -16.44 -2.08 3.82
CA SER A 286 -17.52 -2.22 4.80
C SER A 286 -17.37 -1.24 5.98
N PRO A 287 -18.41 -1.06 6.82
CA PRO A 287 -18.29 -0.27 8.05
C PRO A 287 -17.13 -0.76 8.97
N GLU A 288 -16.91 -2.07 9.07
CA GLU A 288 -15.78 -2.65 9.84
C GLU A 288 -14.43 -2.22 9.26
N GLY A 289 -14.23 -2.40 7.96
CA GLY A 289 -12.98 -2.03 7.29
C GLY A 289 -12.72 -0.52 7.33
N ARG A 290 -13.76 0.30 7.14
CA ARG A 290 -13.65 1.77 7.27
C ARG A 290 -13.22 2.17 8.68
N GLY A 291 -13.81 1.57 9.71
CA GLY A 291 -13.40 1.82 11.09
C GLY A 291 -11.93 1.45 11.35
N ILE A 292 -11.43 0.36 10.74
CA ILE A 292 -10.01 0.00 10.79
C ILE A 292 -9.15 1.07 10.11
N MET A 293 -9.54 1.55 8.93
CA MET A 293 -8.81 2.61 8.22
C MET A 293 -8.73 3.89 9.04
N GLU A 294 -9.86 4.34 9.61
CA GLU A 294 -9.95 5.57 10.42
C GLU A 294 -9.12 5.46 11.71
N LYS A 295 -9.16 4.31 12.38
CA LYS A 295 -8.30 4.04 13.54
C LYS A 295 -6.81 4.15 13.20
N ASN A 296 -6.44 3.81 11.98
CA ASN A 296 -5.08 3.90 11.45
C ASN A 296 -4.75 5.28 10.82
N GLY A 297 -5.63 6.28 10.97
CA GLY A 297 -5.37 7.66 10.56
C GLY A 297 -5.69 7.98 9.10
N GLN A 298 -6.26 7.04 8.33
CA GLN A 298 -6.76 7.29 6.98
C GLN A 298 -8.28 7.53 7.03
N LYS A 299 -8.73 8.69 6.55
CA LYS A 299 -10.16 9.00 6.47
C LYS A 299 -10.80 8.19 5.34
N ALA A 300 -11.73 7.30 5.68
CA ALA A 300 -12.43 6.47 4.71
C ALA A 300 -13.42 7.29 3.86
N LEU A 301 -13.59 6.90 2.60
CA LEU A 301 -14.59 7.45 1.68
C LEU A 301 -15.82 6.52 1.62
N SER A 302 -17.00 7.08 1.83
CA SER A 302 -18.25 6.31 1.78
C SER A 302 -19.42 7.17 1.29
N PRO A 303 -20.11 6.77 0.21
CA PRO A 303 -19.76 5.66 -0.68
C PRO A 303 -18.39 5.91 -1.35
N ALA A 304 -17.64 4.84 -1.63
CA ALA A 304 -16.35 4.94 -2.27
C ALA A 304 -16.49 5.28 -3.77
N PRO A 305 -15.93 6.40 -4.27
CA PRO A 305 -15.95 6.70 -5.69
C PRO A 305 -15.22 5.61 -6.50
N ALA A 306 -15.80 5.18 -7.62
CA ALA A 306 -15.20 4.17 -8.48
C ALA A 306 -15.22 4.59 -9.94
N ASP A 307 -14.06 4.53 -10.58
CA ASP A 307 -13.94 4.64 -12.02
C ASP A 307 -14.39 3.33 -12.68
N ASN A 308 -15.02 3.42 -13.85
CA ASN A 308 -15.62 2.27 -14.51
C ASN A 308 -16.57 1.46 -13.61
N TYR A 309 -17.44 2.16 -12.87
CA TYR A 309 -18.40 1.58 -11.91
C TYR A 309 -19.16 0.37 -12.45
N ASP A 310 -19.52 0.38 -13.74
CA ASP A 310 -20.27 -0.70 -14.37
C ASP A 310 -19.48 -2.02 -14.45
N LYS A 311 -18.15 -1.93 -14.43
CA LYS A 311 -17.23 -3.06 -14.43
C LYS A 311 -16.96 -3.65 -13.05
N LEU A 312 -17.50 -3.01 -11.98
CA LEU A 312 -17.37 -3.54 -10.63
C LEU A 312 -18.08 -4.90 -10.48
N PRO A 313 -17.50 -5.84 -9.74
CA PRO A 313 -18.21 -7.01 -9.24
C PRO A 313 -19.47 -6.60 -8.47
N ALA A 314 -20.56 -7.37 -8.60
CA ALA A 314 -21.81 -7.09 -7.92
C ALA A 314 -21.65 -6.97 -6.39
N SER A 315 -20.74 -7.78 -5.83
CA SER A 315 -20.39 -7.78 -4.40
C SER A 315 -19.87 -6.45 -3.87
N LEU A 316 -19.24 -5.62 -4.75
CA LEU A 316 -18.62 -4.34 -4.39
C LEU A 316 -19.50 -3.13 -4.67
N LYS A 317 -20.47 -3.22 -5.60
CA LYS A 317 -21.31 -2.09 -6.04
C LYS A 317 -22.03 -1.41 -4.90
N ARG A 318 -22.49 -2.14 -3.88
CA ARG A 318 -23.21 -1.61 -2.72
C ARG A 318 -22.39 -0.65 -1.86
N PHE A 319 -21.06 -0.69 -1.95
CA PHE A 319 -20.16 0.19 -1.20
C PHE A 319 -19.68 1.38 -2.01
N CYS A 320 -19.93 1.39 -3.32
CA CYS A 320 -19.36 2.33 -4.26
C CYS A 320 -20.39 3.26 -4.87
N ALA A 321 -19.90 4.42 -5.34
CA ALA A 321 -20.64 5.32 -6.21
C ALA A 321 -19.84 5.57 -7.48
N ARG A 322 -20.51 6.03 -8.56
CA ARG A 322 -19.79 6.47 -9.76
C ARG A 322 -18.87 7.64 -9.41
N SER A 323 -17.63 7.58 -9.86
CA SER A 323 -16.73 8.74 -9.80
C SER A 323 -17.36 9.92 -10.54
N ARG A 324 -17.40 11.09 -9.91
CA ARG A 324 -17.77 12.32 -10.62
C ARG A 324 -16.55 12.73 -11.44
N GLN A 325 -16.69 12.69 -12.76
CA GLN A 325 -15.69 13.22 -13.69
C GLN A 325 -15.46 14.71 -13.48
#